data_4c1fc3507e31546ffc9f9e5d4183cdd2
#
_entry.id   4c1fc3507e31546ffc9f9e5d4183cdd2
#
_cell.length_a   1.000
_cell.length_b   1.000
_cell.length_c   1.000
_cell.angle_alpha   90.00
_cell.angle_beta   90.00
_cell.angle_gamma   90.00
#
_symmetry.space_group_name_H-M   'P 1'
#
loop_
_entity.id
_entity.type
_entity.pdbx_description
1 polymer ?
#
loop_
_entity_poly.entity_id
_entity_poly.type
_entity_poly.pdbx_seq_one_letter_code
_entity_poly.pdbx_strand_id
1 'polypeptide(L)'
;MIWESGDWKDDLLKTALKLSRRIHQKRWSERSFFMFEKEIFFAFYSIRKLIEAKKLSDYVVEAKIPLQSFKTRGLAVTRFNRDRLDELYNIQDTLSESIKLKDICNQFIHSYIFVPSFGELNELESIFFCSDHTRKDKIFKLAIVDLIAALKIVGSDYPSSARYDFDKKLGDYKVVNLSRDDPDFEAKVRTFLCQEIREHQE
;
A
#
# COMPACT_ATOMS: atom_id res chain seq x y z
N MET A 1 6.98 15.87 -8.99
CA MET A 1 8.09 14.89 -8.87
C MET A 1 8.63 14.98 -7.44
N ILE A 2 8.92 13.84 -6.80
CA ILE A 2 9.63 13.83 -5.50
C ILE A 2 11.11 14.08 -5.78
N TRP A 3 11.67 15.14 -5.18
CA TRP A 3 13.10 15.45 -5.31
C TRP A 3 13.91 14.56 -4.34
N GLU A 4 13.69 14.73 -3.04
CA GLU A 4 14.28 13.92 -1.99
C GLU A 4 13.23 12.98 -1.38
N SER A 5 13.60 11.70 -1.19
CA SER A 5 12.67 10.69 -0.68
C SER A 5 12.77 10.49 0.84
N GLY A 6 13.84 10.95 1.47
CA GLY A 6 14.11 10.72 2.89
C GLY A 6 12.99 11.19 3.79
N ASP A 7 12.61 12.46 3.70
CA ASP A 7 11.54 13.03 4.52
C ASP A 7 10.18 12.33 4.33
N TRP A 8 9.87 11.90 3.09
CA TRP A 8 8.65 11.15 2.80
C TRP A 8 8.65 9.78 3.48
N LYS A 9 9.79 9.10 3.49
CA LYS A 9 9.96 7.78 4.12
C LYS A 9 9.96 7.89 5.63
N ASP A 10 10.61 8.89 6.18
CA ASP A 10 10.60 9.19 7.61
C ASP A 10 9.18 9.49 8.11
N ASP A 11 8.36 10.18 7.32
CA ASP A 11 6.97 10.45 7.69
C ASP A 11 6.11 9.18 7.69
N LEU A 12 6.38 8.23 6.77
CA LEU A 12 5.76 6.91 6.80
C LEU A 12 6.15 6.12 8.06
N LEU A 13 7.42 6.17 8.47
CA LEU A 13 7.88 5.52 9.72
C LEU A 13 7.24 6.17 10.96
N LYS A 14 7.13 7.50 10.99
CA LYS A 14 6.42 8.22 12.05
C LYS A 14 4.94 7.84 12.09
N THR A 15 4.31 7.68 10.93
CA THR A 15 2.91 7.24 10.82
C THR A 15 2.75 5.81 11.33
N ALA A 16 3.66 4.89 10.97
CA ALA A 16 3.68 3.53 11.51
C ALA A 16 3.77 3.50 13.04
N LEU A 17 4.63 4.35 13.62
CA LEU A 17 4.76 4.49 15.09
C LEU A 17 3.48 5.05 15.73
N LYS A 18 2.83 6.05 15.11
CA LYS A 18 1.54 6.57 15.59
C LYS A 18 0.46 5.50 15.58
N LEU A 19 0.37 4.72 14.49
CA LEU A 19 -0.60 3.63 14.37
C LEU A 19 -0.38 2.55 15.42
N SER A 20 0.86 2.18 15.72
CA SER A 20 1.19 1.22 16.79
C SER A 20 0.66 1.68 18.15
N ARG A 21 0.68 2.99 18.43
CA ARG A 21 0.10 3.55 19.65
C ARG A 21 -1.44 3.57 19.61
N ARG A 22 -2.03 3.82 18.42
CA ARG A 22 -3.49 3.86 18.24
C ARG A 22 -4.16 2.50 18.42
N ILE A 23 -3.48 1.38 18.17
CA ILE A 23 -4.00 0.04 18.46
C ILE A 23 -4.54 -0.02 19.90
N HIS A 24 -3.83 0.59 20.85
CA HIS A 24 -4.20 0.57 22.27
C HIS A 24 -5.06 1.76 22.71
N GLN A 25 -5.49 2.61 21.78
CA GLN A 25 -6.33 3.77 22.09
C GLN A 25 -7.76 3.32 22.42
N LYS A 26 -8.19 3.52 23.67
CA LYS A 26 -9.51 3.09 24.17
C LYS A 26 -10.63 4.10 23.91
N ARG A 27 -10.32 5.38 23.75
CA ARG A 27 -11.31 6.44 23.55
C ARG A 27 -11.13 7.08 22.20
N TRP A 28 -12.18 7.08 21.40
CA TRP A 28 -12.21 7.64 20.06
C TRP A 28 -13.21 8.79 19.99
N SER A 29 -12.72 9.98 19.75
CA SER A 29 -13.51 11.18 19.42
C SER A 29 -13.59 11.35 17.90
N GLU A 30 -14.51 12.17 17.42
CA GLU A 30 -14.59 12.54 16.00
C GLU A 30 -13.24 13.05 15.46
N ARG A 31 -12.51 13.84 16.26
CA ARG A 31 -11.17 14.29 15.90
C ARG A 31 -10.17 13.15 15.82
N SER A 32 -10.27 12.13 16.67
CA SER A 32 -9.39 10.95 16.59
C SER A 32 -9.63 10.17 15.30
N PHE A 33 -10.90 9.99 14.92
CA PHE A 33 -11.26 9.36 13.63
C PHE A 33 -10.77 10.17 12.46
N PHE A 34 -11.02 11.48 12.43
CA PHE A 34 -10.52 12.36 11.39
C PHE A 34 -9.00 12.29 11.24
N MET A 35 -8.25 12.33 12.34
CA MET A 35 -6.78 12.27 12.29
C MET A 35 -6.30 10.90 11.81
N PHE A 36 -6.95 9.83 12.22
CA PHE A 36 -6.65 8.47 11.76
C PHE A 36 -6.89 8.33 10.25
N GLU A 37 -8.06 8.72 9.77
CA GLU A 37 -8.42 8.73 8.36
C GLU A 37 -7.38 9.51 7.54
N LYS A 38 -7.10 10.74 7.94
CA LYS A 38 -6.12 11.62 7.30
C LYS A 38 -4.74 10.96 7.24
N GLU A 39 -4.23 10.42 8.34
CA GLU A 39 -2.93 9.76 8.41
C GLU A 39 -2.83 8.60 7.40
N ILE A 40 -3.87 7.78 7.28
CA ILE A 40 -3.92 6.66 6.35
C ILE A 40 -3.93 7.12 4.89
N PHE A 41 -4.82 8.06 4.53
CA PHE A 41 -4.89 8.56 3.16
C PHE A 41 -3.59 9.22 2.72
N PHE A 42 -2.98 10.04 3.57
CA PHE A 42 -1.70 10.66 3.26
C PHE A 42 -0.57 9.64 3.15
N ALA A 43 -0.54 8.61 3.98
CA ALA A 43 0.46 7.54 3.89
C ALA A 43 0.38 6.82 2.53
N PHE A 44 -0.81 6.40 2.10
CA PHE A 44 -0.96 5.73 0.81
C PHE A 44 -0.73 6.65 -0.39
N TYR A 45 -1.09 7.93 -0.28
CA TYR A 45 -0.70 8.93 -1.28
C TYR A 45 0.82 9.06 -1.37
N SER A 46 1.53 9.14 -0.24
CA SER A 46 2.99 9.22 -0.18
C SER A 46 3.64 7.99 -0.81
N ILE A 47 3.17 6.78 -0.46
CA ILE A 47 3.63 5.53 -1.07
C ILE A 47 3.44 5.57 -2.59
N ARG A 48 2.26 5.96 -3.05
CA ARG A 48 1.97 6.05 -4.49
C ARG A 48 2.92 7.02 -5.19
N LYS A 49 3.21 8.17 -4.58
CA LYS A 49 4.15 9.16 -5.14
C LYS A 49 5.59 8.65 -5.15
N LEU A 50 6.02 7.90 -4.13
CA LEU A 50 7.33 7.25 -4.10
C LEU A 50 7.48 6.20 -5.22
N ILE A 51 6.43 5.40 -5.47
CA ILE A 51 6.39 4.44 -6.59
C ILE A 51 6.50 5.17 -7.93
N GLU A 52 5.67 6.19 -8.16
CA GLU A 52 5.65 6.97 -9.41
C GLU A 52 6.97 7.70 -9.66
N ALA A 53 7.62 8.19 -8.62
CA ALA A 53 8.91 8.88 -8.69
C ALA A 53 10.11 7.92 -8.74
N LYS A 54 9.89 6.59 -8.79
CA LYS A 54 10.96 5.57 -8.81
C LYS A 54 11.92 5.71 -7.62
N LYS A 55 11.40 5.98 -6.43
CA LYS A 55 12.18 6.14 -5.19
C LYS A 55 12.17 4.89 -4.30
N LEU A 56 11.51 3.81 -4.75
CA LEU A 56 11.44 2.51 -4.09
C LEU A 56 12.12 1.45 -4.96
N SER A 57 12.62 0.40 -4.31
CA SER A 57 13.10 -0.79 -5.01
C SER A 57 11.94 -1.55 -5.67
N ASP A 58 12.22 -2.23 -6.78
CA ASP A 58 11.21 -3.04 -7.46
C ASP A 58 10.72 -4.18 -6.56
N TYR A 59 11.58 -4.70 -5.69
CA TYR A 59 11.20 -5.68 -4.67
C TYR A 59 10.06 -5.18 -3.76
N VAL A 60 10.16 -3.96 -3.27
CA VAL A 60 9.11 -3.35 -2.42
C VAL A 60 7.88 -2.96 -3.23
N VAL A 61 8.06 -2.45 -4.46
CA VAL A 61 6.92 -2.11 -5.35
C VAL A 61 6.08 -3.32 -5.69
N GLU A 62 6.70 -4.49 -5.89
CA GLU A 62 6.02 -5.76 -6.20
C GLU A 62 5.58 -6.52 -4.94
N ALA A 63 5.90 -6.03 -3.75
CA ALA A 63 5.48 -6.64 -2.49
C ALA A 63 3.96 -6.80 -2.43
N LYS A 64 3.52 -7.97 -1.98
CA LYS A 64 2.12 -8.28 -1.78
C LYS A 64 1.78 -8.19 -0.29
N ILE A 65 0.74 -7.47 0.01
CA ILE A 65 0.24 -7.29 1.38
C ILE A 65 -0.92 -8.25 1.60
N PRO A 66 -0.88 -9.08 2.65
CA PRO A 66 -1.98 -9.96 3.00
C PRO A 66 -3.17 -9.15 3.50
N LEU A 67 -4.37 -9.57 3.13
CA LEU A 67 -5.62 -8.98 3.58
C LEU A 67 -6.78 -9.97 3.41
N GLN A 68 -7.93 -9.61 3.94
CA GLN A 68 -9.17 -10.34 3.75
C GLN A 68 -10.06 -9.61 2.75
N SER A 69 -10.88 -10.35 2.03
CA SER A 69 -11.92 -9.78 1.18
C SER A 69 -13.26 -10.47 1.39
N PHE A 70 -14.34 -9.74 1.11
CA PHE A 70 -15.71 -10.19 1.29
C PHE A 70 -16.51 -9.81 0.05
N LYS A 71 -17.14 -10.80 -0.57
CA LYS A 71 -17.94 -10.59 -1.79
C LYS A 71 -19.21 -9.79 -1.47
N THR A 72 -19.65 -9.00 -2.43
CA THR A 72 -20.94 -8.32 -2.36
C THR A 72 -22.11 -9.31 -2.32
N ARG A 73 -23.20 -8.90 -1.66
CA ARG A 73 -24.51 -9.60 -1.69
C ARG A 73 -25.37 -9.20 -2.90
N GLY A 74 -24.80 -8.41 -3.84
CA GLY A 74 -25.53 -7.96 -5.02
C GLY A 74 -26.39 -6.71 -4.81
N LEU A 75 -26.38 -6.13 -3.62
CA LEU A 75 -27.10 -4.88 -3.34
C LEU A 75 -26.29 -3.69 -3.82
N ALA A 76 -26.98 -2.64 -4.29
CA ALA A 76 -26.34 -1.42 -4.73
C ALA A 76 -25.70 -0.68 -3.51
N VAL A 77 -24.40 -0.46 -3.58
CA VAL A 77 -23.67 0.31 -2.58
C VAL A 77 -23.75 1.79 -2.94
N THR A 78 -24.33 2.59 -2.08
CA THR A 78 -24.60 4.02 -2.26
C THR A 78 -24.01 4.85 -1.14
N ARG A 79 -24.06 6.18 -1.25
CA ARG A 79 -23.61 7.10 -0.18
C ARG A 79 -24.46 6.97 1.10
N PHE A 80 -25.68 6.45 1.00
CA PHE A 80 -26.62 6.37 2.14
C PHE A 80 -26.63 5.03 2.88
N ASN A 81 -25.92 4.01 2.36
CA ASN A 81 -25.85 2.69 2.98
C ASN A 81 -24.43 2.13 3.10
N ARG A 82 -23.41 2.88 2.70
CA ARG A 82 -22.01 2.42 2.65
C ARG A 82 -21.42 2.03 4.01
N ASP A 83 -22.04 2.39 5.08
CA ASP A 83 -21.72 2.05 6.47
C ASP A 83 -22.32 0.72 6.92
N ARG A 84 -23.32 0.19 6.20
CA ARG A 84 -24.03 -1.05 6.52
C ARG A 84 -23.34 -2.26 5.88
N LEU A 85 -22.11 -2.53 6.32
CA LEU A 85 -21.27 -3.54 5.69
C LEU A 85 -21.88 -4.94 5.71
N ASP A 86 -22.56 -5.32 6.80
CA ASP A 86 -23.18 -6.64 6.99
C ASP A 86 -24.36 -6.88 6.04
N GLU A 87 -25.07 -5.82 5.63
CA GLU A 87 -26.14 -5.90 4.64
C GLU A 87 -25.60 -6.01 3.22
N LEU A 88 -24.46 -5.36 2.95
CA LEU A 88 -23.91 -5.19 1.61
C LEU A 88 -22.95 -6.30 1.19
N TYR A 89 -22.23 -6.89 2.15
CA TYR A 89 -21.18 -7.87 1.90
C TYR A 89 -21.33 -9.11 2.76
N ASN A 90 -20.82 -10.24 2.27
CA ASN A 90 -20.83 -11.52 2.98
C ASN A 90 -19.71 -11.55 4.03
N ILE A 91 -19.84 -10.80 5.11
CA ILE A 91 -18.81 -10.65 6.15
C ILE A 91 -18.47 -11.99 6.84
N GLN A 92 -19.37 -12.98 6.79
CA GLN A 92 -19.15 -14.32 7.35
C GLN A 92 -18.31 -15.23 6.44
N ASP A 93 -18.19 -14.90 5.14
CA ASP A 93 -17.46 -15.70 4.16
C ASP A 93 -16.16 -14.97 3.77
N THR A 94 -15.14 -15.20 4.59
CA THR A 94 -13.84 -14.53 4.46
C THR A 94 -12.99 -15.21 3.40
N LEU A 95 -12.48 -14.44 2.46
CA LEU A 95 -11.47 -14.88 1.49
C LEU A 95 -10.11 -14.24 1.83
N SER A 96 -9.09 -15.08 2.03
CA SER A 96 -7.72 -14.58 2.19
C SER A 96 -7.12 -14.24 0.83
N GLU A 97 -6.64 -13.02 0.68
CA GLU A 97 -6.01 -12.52 -0.54
C GLU A 97 -4.66 -11.85 -0.22
N SER A 98 -3.84 -11.68 -1.25
CA SER A 98 -2.64 -10.85 -1.20
C SER A 98 -2.64 -9.95 -2.42
N ILE A 99 -2.63 -8.64 -2.24
CA ILE A 99 -2.62 -7.68 -3.34
C ILE A 99 -1.37 -6.82 -3.32
N LYS A 100 -0.93 -6.38 -4.51
CA LYS A 100 0.27 -5.55 -4.65
C LYS A 100 0.09 -4.22 -3.93
N LEU A 101 1.19 -3.71 -3.39
CA LEU A 101 1.23 -2.42 -2.70
C LEU A 101 0.63 -1.28 -3.55
N LYS A 102 0.94 -1.25 -4.84
CA LYS A 102 0.38 -0.27 -5.79
C LYS A 102 -1.15 -0.33 -5.88
N ASP A 103 -1.71 -1.54 -5.85
CA ASP A 103 -3.16 -1.73 -5.97
C ASP A 103 -3.88 -1.33 -4.68
N ILE A 104 -3.26 -1.57 -3.51
CA ILE A 104 -3.76 -1.04 -2.23
C ILE A 104 -3.77 0.50 -2.26
N CYS A 105 -2.71 1.14 -2.74
CA CYS A 105 -2.69 2.60 -2.90
C CYS A 105 -3.86 3.08 -3.75
N ASN A 106 -4.18 2.40 -4.86
CA ASN A 106 -5.32 2.74 -5.71
C ASN A 106 -6.65 2.61 -4.97
N GLN A 107 -6.82 1.56 -4.14
CA GLN A 107 -8.04 1.40 -3.34
C GLN A 107 -8.24 2.57 -2.37
N PHE A 108 -7.17 3.04 -1.70
CA PHE A 108 -7.26 4.16 -0.77
C PHE A 108 -7.44 5.50 -1.48
N ILE A 109 -6.68 5.79 -2.55
CA ILE A 109 -6.77 7.05 -3.30
C ILE A 109 -8.16 7.25 -3.91
N HIS A 110 -8.79 6.18 -4.38
CA HIS A 110 -10.14 6.17 -4.94
C HIS A 110 -11.19 5.61 -3.97
N SER A 111 -10.95 5.72 -2.68
CA SER A 111 -11.78 5.11 -1.63
C SER A 111 -13.22 5.61 -1.67
N TYR A 112 -14.15 4.67 -1.64
CA TYR A 112 -15.59 4.90 -1.48
C TYR A 112 -16.08 4.51 -0.08
N ILE A 113 -15.50 3.43 0.46
CA ILE A 113 -15.72 2.97 1.83
C ILE A 113 -14.39 3.02 2.57
N PHE A 114 -14.41 3.57 3.76
CA PHE A 114 -13.34 3.55 4.75
C PHE A 114 -13.97 3.47 6.13
N VAL A 115 -13.91 2.30 6.77
CA VAL A 115 -14.53 2.02 8.06
C VAL A 115 -13.54 1.30 8.97
N PRO A 116 -13.06 1.93 10.04
CA PRO A 116 -12.24 1.25 11.03
C PRO A 116 -13.06 0.19 11.77
N SER A 117 -12.41 -0.94 12.09
CA SER A 117 -12.98 -2.04 12.87
C SER A 117 -12.24 -2.18 14.18
N PHE A 118 -12.99 -2.45 15.24
CA PHE A 118 -12.49 -2.58 16.59
C PHE A 118 -12.75 -3.99 17.11
N GLY A 119 -11.80 -4.51 17.88
CA GLY A 119 -11.92 -5.78 18.57
C GLY A 119 -12.78 -5.69 19.83
N GLU A 120 -12.92 -6.82 20.54
CA GLU A 120 -13.78 -6.95 21.73
C GLU A 120 -13.37 -6.01 22.87
N LEU A 121 -12.08 -5.69 23.00
CA LEU A 121 -11.56 -4.76 24.01
C LEU A 121 -11.51 -3.30 23.51
N ASN A 122 -12.20 -3.00 22.40
CA ASN A 122 -12.23 -1.69 21.76
C ASN A 122 -10.84 -1.21 21.27
N GLU A 123 -9.95 -2.16 20.94
CA GLU A 123 -8.69 -1.88 20.27
C GLU A 123 -8.92 -1.76 18.76
N LEU A 124 -8.16 -0.90 18.10
CA LEU A 124 -8.18 -0.75 16.64
C LEU A 124 -7.55 -1.98 15.97
N GLU A 125 -8.37 -2.80 15.33
CA GLU A 125 -7.97 -4.09 14.76
C GLU A 125 -7.63 -3.97 13.26
N SER A 126 -8.53 -3.36 12.49
CA SER A 126 -8.45 -3.38 11.04
C SER A 126 -9.21 -2.21 10.41
N ILE A 127 -9.11 -2.12 9.08
CA ILE A 127 -9.86 -1.16 8.27
C ILE A 127 -10.59 -1.92 7.18
N PHE A 128 -11.90 -1.71 7.06
CA PHE A 128 -12.66 -2.06 5.86
C PHE A 128 -12.56 -0.92 4.85
N PHE A 129 -12.21 -1.26 3.60
CA PHE A 129 -12.05 -0.26 2.56
C PHE A 129 -12.30 -0.84 1.17
N CYS A 130 -12.74 -0.02 0.26
CA CYS A 130 -12.75 -0.31 -1.16
C CYS A 130 -12.86 0.98 -1.99
N SER A 131 -12.39 0.92 -3.24
CA SER A 131 -12.58 1.99 -4.20
C SER A 131 -14.01 2.03 -4.75
N ASP A 132 -14.37 3.12 -5.43
CA ASP A 132 -15.64 3.24 -6.14
C ASP A 132 -15.87 2.11 -7.16
N HIS A 133 -14.81 1.68 -7.82
CA HIS A 133 -14.87 0.57 -8.77
C HIS A 133 -15.10 -0.77 -8.07
N THR A 134 -14.31 -1.06 -7.02
CA THR A 134 -14.27 -2.38 -6.36
C THR A 134 -15.49 -2.64 -5.48
N ARG A 135 -16.17 -1.58 -4.97
CA ARG A 135 -17.37 -1.72 -4.11
C ARG A 135 -18.51 -2.56 -4.72
N LYS A 136 -18.52 -2.70 -6.05
CA LYS A 136 -19.55 -3.46 -6.76
C LYS A 136 -19.34 -4.97 -6.69
N ASP A 137 -18.11 -5.38 -6.36
CA ASP A 137 -17.69 -6.78 -6.37
C ASP A 137 -17.35 -7.29 -4.96
N LYS A 138 -16.55 -6.50 -4.24
CA LYS A 138 -16.04 -6.89 -2.91
C LYS A 138 -15.59 -5.68 -2.09
N ILE A 139 -15.41 -5.93 -0.78
CA ILE A 139 -14.74 -5.04 0.15
C ILE A 139 -13.51 -5.74 0.73
N PHE A 140 -12.48 -4.99 1.06
CA PHE A 140 -11.27 -5.47 1.69
C PHE A 140 -11.25 -5.16 3.18
N LYS A 141 -10.60 -6.02 3.97
CA LYS A 141 -10.26 -5.79 5.37
C LYS A 141 -8.74 -5.94 5.53
N LEU A 142 -8.06 -4.86 5.92
CA LEU A 142 -6.62 -4.84 6.19
C LEU A 142 -6.38 -4.72 7.69
N ALA A 143 -5.63 -5.66 8.26
CA ALA A 143 -5.24 -5.57 9.67
C ALA A 143 -4.28 -4.39 9.88
N ILE A 144 -4.42 -3.70 11.01
CA ILE A 144 -3.54 -2.54 11.34
C ILE A 144 -2.08 -2.98 11.48
N VAL A 145 -1.83 -4.19 11.95
CA VAL A 145 -0.47 -4.72 12.06
C VAL A 145 0.20 -4.91 10.69
N ASP A 146 -0.55 -5.37 9.69
CA ASP A 146 -0.04 -5.54 8.32
C ASP A 146 0.14 -4.18 7.63
N LEU A 147 -0.76 -3.23 7.88
CA LEU A 147 -0.58 -1.86 7.45
C LEU A 147 0.70 -1.24 8.04
N ILE A 148 0.93 -1.39 9.35
CA ILE A 148 2.15 -0.90 10.00
C ILE A 148 3.40 -1.55 9.39
N ALA A 149 3.36 -2.86 9.13
CA ALA A 149 4.45 -3.58 8.47
C ALA A 149 4.72 -3.01 7.07
N ALA A 150 3.68 -2.78 6.26
CA ALA A 150 3.81 -2.18 4.93
C ALA A 150 4.44 -0.78 4.98
N LEU A 151 4.00 0.08 5.91
CA LEU A 151 4.58 1.42 6.09
C LEU A 151 6.06 1.36 6.48
N LYS A 152 6.43 0.41 7.35
CA LYS A 152 7.83 0.22 7.75
C LYS A 152 8.70 -0.27 6.59
N ILE A 153 8.22 -1.26 5.81
CA ILE A 153 8.93 -1.76 4.64
C ILE A 153 9.20 -0.62 3.66
N VAL A 154 8.19 0.17 3.32
CA VAL A 154 8.34 1.31 2.39
C VAL A 154 9.23 2.41 2.98
N GLY A 155 9.04 2.74 4.25
CA GLY A 155 9.79 3.80 4.92
C GLY A 155 11.28 3.48 5.10
N SER A 156 11.64 2.19 5.14
CA SER A 156 13.03 1.74 5.30
C SER A 156 13.69 1.33 3.98
N ASP A 157 12.96 1.36 2.85
CA ASP A 157 13.48 0.92 1.57
C ASP A 157 14.31 2.03 0.90
N TYR A 158 15.60 1.78 0.74
CA TYR A 158 16.53 2.63 0.00
C TYR A 158 17.21 1.81 -1.10
N PRO A 159 16.81 2.00 -2.38
CA PRO A 159 17.47 1.30 -3.49
C PRO A 159 18.98 1.49 -3.46
N SER A 160 19.73 0.39 -3.55
CA SER A 160 21.18 0.39 -3.49
C SER A 160 21.83 0.44 -4.88
N SER A 161 21.06 0.15 -5.93
CA SER A 161 21.49 0.23 -7.34
C SER A 161 20.30 0.58 -8.22
N ALA A 162 20.55 1.32 -9.29
CA ALA A 162 19.54 1.68 -10.27
C ALA A 162 20.09 1.53 -11.70
N ARG A 163 19.28 0.97 -12.59
CA ARG A 163 19.56 0.90 -14.04
C ARG A 163 18.52 1.72 -14.79
N TYR A 164 18.98 2.48 -15.79
CA TYR A 164 18.16 3.34 -16.63
C TYR A 164 18.30 2.90 -18.09
N ASP A 165 17.25 2.33 -18.67
CA ASP A 165 17.19 1.92 -20.07
C ASP A 165 16.25 2.84 -20.84
N PHE A 166 16.75 3.56 -21.85
CA PHE A 166 15.91 4.45 -22.65
C PHE A 166 14.95 3.66 -23.55
N ASP A 167 13.66 3.84 -23.33
CA ASP A 167 12.61 3.22 -24.16
C ASP A 167 12.09 4.21 -25.20
N LYS A 168 12.45 3.99 -26.48
CA LYS A 168 12.03 4.85 -27.60
C LYS A 168 10.51 4.94 -27.77
N LYS A 169 9.74 3.91 -27.36
CA LYS A 169 8.29 3.91 -27.46
C LYS A 169 7.63 4.76 -26.38
N LEU A 170 8.22 4.78 -25.18
CA LEU A 170 7.78 5.62 -24.07
C LEU A 170 8.30 7.06 -24.21
N GLY A 171 9.39 7.28 -24.95
CA GLY A 171 10.10 8.56 -24.97
C GLY A 171 10.75 8.92 -23.63
N ASP A 172 11.02 7.92 -22.77
CA ASP A 172 11.52 8.08 -21.41
C ASP A 172 12.34 6.86 -20.98
N TYR A 173 12.95 6.93 -19.81
CA TYR A 173 13.74 5.84 -19.24
C TYR A 173 12.87 4.84 -18.46
N LYS A 174 13.07 3.56 -18.75
CA LYS A 174 12.68 2.49 -17.82
C LYS A 174 13.71 2.44 -16.70
N VAL A 175 13.24 2.46 -15.47
CA VAL A 175 14.10 2.44 -14.28
C VAL A 175 13.85 1.15 -13.54
N VAL A 176 14.91 0.39 -13.29
CA VAL A 176 14.92 -0.79 -12.42
C VAL A 176 15.74 -0.46 -11.19
N ASN A 177 15.12 -0.55 -10.03
CA ASN A 177 15.75 -0.25 -8.75
C ASN A 177 15.93 -1.53 -7.94
N LEU A 178 17.16 -1.83 -7.53
CA LEU A 178 17.49 -2.99 -6.72
C LEU A 178 17.73 -2.59 -5.27
N SER A 179 17.29 -3.45 -4.35
CA SER A 179 17.63 -3.40 -2.93
C SER A 179 18.47 -4.59 -2.53
N ARG A 180 19.39 -4.42 -1.58
CA ARG A 180 20.12 -5.54 -0.97
C ARG A 180 19.23 -6.47 -0.17
N ASP A 181 18.04 -6.01 0.22
CA ASP A 181 17.03 -6.81 0.92
C ASP A 181 16.24 -7.75 -0.02
N ASP A 182 16.43 -7.59 -1.35
CA ASP A 182 15.85 -8.50 -2.34
C ASP A 182 16.61 -9.84 -2.30
N PRO A 183 15.95 -10.99 -2.04
CA PRO A 183 16.58 -12.30 -2.04
C PRO A 183 17.34 -12.63 -3.33
N ASP A 184 16.90 -12.09 -4.46
CA ASP A 184 17.50 -12.28 -5.79
C ASP A 184 18.50 -11.19 -6.17
N PHE A 185 18.90 -10.32 -5.25
CA PHE A 185 19.74 -9.15 -5.53
C PHE A 185 21.00 -9.48 -6.33
N GLU A 186 21.79 -10.46 -5.88
CA GLU A 186 23.06 -10.83 -6.54
C GLU A 186 22.83 -11.37 -7.96
N ALA A 187 21.79 -12.17 -8.17
CA ALA A 187 21.46 -12.71 -9.49
C ALA A 187 21.04 -11.58 -10.44
N LYS A 188 20.26 -10.62 -9.97
CA LYS A 188 19.83 -9.44 -10.74
C LYS A 188 21.00 -8.53 -11.08
N VAL A 189 21.91 -8.28 -10.13
CA VAL A 189 23.13 -7.50 -10.38
C VAL A 189 24.02 -8.17 -11.44
N ARG A 190 24.25 -9.49 -11.35
CA ARG A 190 25.00 -10.23 -12.37
C ARG A 190 24.37 -10.10 -13.77
N THR A 191 23.05 -10.20 -13.85
CA THR A 191 22.31 -10.03 -15.10
C THR A 191 22.53 -8.64 -15.70
N PHE A 192 22.52 -7.59 -14.89
CA PHE A 192 22.78 -6.23 -15.33
C PHE A 192 24.19 -6.07 -15.89
N LEU A 193 25.19 -6.54 -15.17
CA LEU A 193 26.60 -6.47 -15.61
C LEU A 193 26.83 -7.22 -16.92
N CYS A 194 26.20 -8.40 -17.08
CA CYS A 194 26.30 -9.16 -18.33
C CYS A 194 25.65 -8.46 -19.53
N GLN A 195 24.58 -7.70 -19.32
CA GLN A 195 23.91 -6.93 -20.36
C GLN A 195 24.73 -5.70 -20.76
N GLU A 196 25.30 -4.96 -19.82
CA GLU A 196 26.20 -3.83 -20.11
C GLU A 196 27.43 -4.23 -20.95
N ILE A 197 28.02 -5.40 -20.64
CA ILE A 197 29.17 -5.90 -21.40
C ILE A 197 28.78 -6.20 -22.86
N ARG A 198 27.58 -6.69 -23.11
CA ARG A 198 27.11 -6.97 -24.48
C ARG A 198 26.82 -5.71 -25.28
N GLU A 199 26.21 -4.71 -24.65
CA GLU A 199 25.87 -3.43 -25.28
C GLU A 199 27.11 -2.59 -25.64
N HIS A 200 28.28 -2.83 -25.02
CA HIS A 200 29.55 -2.18 -25.34
C HIS A 200 30.37 -2.94 -26.39
N GLN A 201 29.92 -4.10 -26.85
CA GLN A 201 30.57 -4.92 -27.87
C GLN A 201 29.88 -4.83 -29.25
N GLU A 202 28.73 -4.17 -29.35
CA GLU A 202 27.99 -3.80 -30.56
C GLU A 202 28.25 -2.32 -30.94
#